data_bd915c5a0ccc091dc2faa30101794baa
#
_entry.id   bd915c5a0ccc091dc2faa30101794baa
#
_cell.length_a   1.000
_cell.length_b   1.000
_cell.length_c   1.000
_cell.angle_alpha   90.00
_cell.angle_beta   90.00
_cell.angle_gamma   90.00
#
_symmetry.space_group_name_H-M   'P 1'
#
loop_
_entity.id
_entity.type
_entity.pdbx_description
1 polymer ?
#
loop_
_entity_poly.entity_id
_entity_poly.type
_entity_poly.pdbx_seq_one_letter_code
_entity_poly.pdbx_strand_id
1 'polypeptide(L)'
;MWYCGELATSHRENFKKFYDLTHNVIPPELHEQDHSDAAQINWLCREALHRLGFATPGEIQRFWDATSAVEVKDWAARNRELLIDVELQASDGSWSSAIAPADIEDRLAEAPVPTSRLRILNPFDPVIRDRNRLKRLFGFEYRIEIFVPAAKRKWGYYVFPILEGDRFVGRIEAKADRTTACLNILNLWSEPGVKWTNARAGKLAAELQRFARLATLKEIIWTCSQQPDQAPEQ
;
A
#
# COMPACT_ATOMS: atom_id res chain seq x y z
N MET A 1 22.22 -12.22 -12.92
CA MET A 1 22.73 -10.89 -13.38
C MET A 1 21.86 -9.73 -12.84
N TRP A 2 20.58 -9.57 -13.20
CA TRP A 2 19.78 -8.44 -12.68
C TRP A 2 19.50 -8.53 -11.16
N TYR A 3 19.16 -9.72 -10.64
CA TYR A 3 18.95 -9.92 -9.19
C TYR A 3 20.20 -9.81 -8.34
N CYS A 4 21.38 -10.07 -8.89
CA CYS A 4 22.65 -9.93 -8.18
C CYS A 4 23.33 -8.57 -8.42
N GLY A 5 22.62 -7.63 -9.04
CA GLY A 5 23.11 -6.26 -9.18
C GLY A 5 24.14 -6.03 -10.29
N GLU A 6 24.47 -7.04 -11.10
CA GLU A 6 25.41 -6.89 -12.23
C GLU A 6 24.81 -6.06 -13.36
N LEU A 7 23.49 -6.13 -13.53
CA LEU A 7 22.72 -5.36 -14.51
C LEU A 7 21.73 -4.44 -13.82
N ALA A 8 21.61 -3.22 -14.32
CA ALA A 8 20.58 -2.26 -13.95
C ALA A 8 19.69 -1.90 -15.15
N THR A 9 18.47 -1.44 -14.91
CA THR A 9 17.61 -0.94 -15.97
C THR A 9 18.09 0.45 -16.38
N SER A 10 18.58 0.60 -17.61
CA SER A 10 19.09 1.89 -18.09
C SER A 10 17.93 2.79 -18.57
N HIS A 11 17.01 2.26 -19.38
CA HIS A 11 15.86 3.02 -19.90
C HIS A 11 14.72 2.10 -20.32
N ARG A 12 13.63 2.68 -20.81
CA ARG A 12 12.50 1.96 -21.38
C ARG A 12 12.11 2.54 -22.73
N GLU A 13 11.83 1.66 -23.69
CA GLU A 13 11.21 2.01 -24.95
C GLU A 13 9.91 1.22 -25.10
N ASN A 14 8.80 1.89 -25.33
CA ASN A 14 7.47 1.25 -25.45
C ASN A 14 7.21 0.21 -24.34
N PHE A 15 7.50 0.54 -23.07
CA PHE A 15 7.44 -0.32 -21.88
C PHE A 15 8.44 -1.47 -21.84
N LYS A 16 9.23 -1.74 -22.86
CA LYS A 16 10.33 -2.71 -22.82
C LYS A 16 11.49 -2.14 -22.01
N LYS A 17 12.01 -2.92 -21.08
CA LYS A 17 13.19 -2.57 -20.30
C LYS A 17 14.45 -2.87 -21.10
N PHE A 18 15.37 -1.93 -21.09
CA PHE A 18 16.73 -2.11 -21.57
C PHE A 18 17.67 -2.13 -20.37
N TYR A 19 18.61 -3.05 -20.38
CA TYR A 19 19.55 -3.26 -19.31
C TYR A 19 20.96 -2.94 -19.78
N ASP A 20 21.76 -2.44 -18.85
CA ASP A 20 23.20 -2.23 -19.05
C ASP A 20 23.92 -2.67 -17.78
N LEU A 21 25.23 -2.73 -17.82
CA LEU A 21 26.04 -3.01 -16.65
C LEU A 21 25.80 -1.93 -15.58
N THR A 22 25.72 -2.37 -14.32
CA THR A 22 25.33 -1.47 -13.23
C THR A 22 26.21 -0.23 -13.14
N HIS A 23 27.54 -0.37 -13.36
CA HIS A 23 28.48 0.74 -13.33
C HIS A 23 28.29 1.77 -14.46
N ASN A 24 27.57 1.41 -15.55
CA ASN A 24 27.20 2.36 -16.61
C ASN A 24 25.90 3.13 -16.28
N VAL A 25 25.10 2.64 -15.34
CA VAL A 25 23.76 3.17 -15.05
C VAL A 25 23.72 3.89 -13.70
N ILE A 26 24.43 3.37 -12.71
CA ILE A 26 24.44 3.90 -11.35
C ILE A 26 25.74 4.65 -11.12
N PRO A 27 25.69 5.90 -10.63
CA PRO A 27 26.90 6.68 -10.32
C PRO A 27 27.84 5.94 -9.35
N PRO A 28 29.19 6.03 -9.56
CA PRO A 28 30.17 5.32 -8.73
C PRO A 28 30.00 5.58 -7.23
N GLU A 29 29.69 6.80 -6.81
CA GLU A 29 29.49 7.20 -5.43
C GLU A 29 28.33 6.47 -4.74
N LEU A 30 27.40 5.90 -5.50
CA LEU A 30 26.27 5.08 -5.00
C LEU A 30 26.53 3.58 -5.17
N HIS A 31 27.29 3.19 -6.17
CA HIS A 31 27.53 1.79 -6.50
C HIS A 31 28.72 1.20 -5.73
N GLU A 32 29.75 2.00 -5.43
CA GLU A 32 30.99 1.55 -4.79
C GLU A 32 30.93 1.61 -3.25
N GLN A 33 29.78 1.97 -2.67
CA GLN A 33 29.61 1.92 -1.22
C GLN A 33 29.54 0.47 -0.75
N ASP A 34 30.54 0.06 0.02
CA ASP A 34 30.55 -1.26 0.66
C ASP A 34 29.94 -1.18 2.05
N HIS A 35 28.85 -1.91 2.24
CA HIS A 35 28.14 -2.01 3.50
C HIS A 35 28.17 -3.46 3.99
N SER A 36 28.60 -3.68 5.22
CA SER A 36 28.54 -5.00 5.84
C SER A 36 27.08 -5.53 5.88
N ASP A 37 26.90 -6.84 5.82
CA ASP A 37 25.59 -7.48 5.93
C ASP A 37 24.82 -7.02 7.18
N ALA A 38 25.54 -6.86 8.30
CA ALA A 38 24.95 -6.37 9.54
C ALA A 38 24.40 -4.93 9.41
N ALA A 39 25.10 -4.06 8.69
CA ALA A 39 24.67 -2.68 8.43
C ALA A 39 23.44 -2.67 7.50
N GLN A 40 23.43 -3.50 6.48
CA GLN A 40 22.30 -3.65 5.55
C GLN A 40 21.06 -4.18 6.25
N ILE A 41 21.18 -5.25 7.04
CA ILE A 41 20.07 -5.82 7.83
C ILE A 41 19.53 -4.78 8.81
N ASN A 42 20.42 -4.07 9.52
CA ASN A 42 20.00 -3.01 10.45
C ASN A 42 19.20 -1.91 9.74
N TRP A 43 19.68 -1.45 8.59
CA TRP A 43 18.96 -0.44 7.81
C TRP A 43 17.59 -0.95 7.35
N LEU A 44 17.52 -2.15 6.75
CA LEU A 44 16.29 -2.75 6.25
C LEU A 44 15.24 -2.92 7.36
N CYS A 45 15.64 -3.42 8.53
CA CYS A 45 14.73 -3.65 9.66
C CYS A 45 14.24 -2.32 10.26
N ARG A 46 15.14 -1.36 10.49
CA ARG A 46 14.78 -0.03 11.01
C ARG A 46 13.85 0.71 10.08
N GLU A 47 14.15 0.74 8.79
CA GLU A 47 13.36 1.44 7.78
C GLU A 47 11.98 0.78 7.57
N ALA A 48 11.90 -0.55 7.66
CA ALA A 48 10.61 -1.24 7.68
C ALA A 48 9.78 -0.85 8.90
N LEU A 49 10.38 -0.91 10.10
CA LEU A 49 9.68 -0.60 11.33
C LEU A 49 9.28 0.89 11.41
N HIS A 50 10.13 1.80 10.95
CA HIS A 50 9.82 3.23 10.86
C HIS A 50 8.58 3.50 9.99
N ARG A 51 8.44 2.81 8.86
CA ARG A 51 7.29 2.95 7.95
C ARG A 51 6.03 2.26 8.45
N LEU A 52 6.18 1.16 9.18
CA LEU A 52 5.07 0.42 9.75
C LEU A 52 4.58 1.00 11.08
N GLY A 53 5.42 1.76 11.79
CA GLY A 53 5.20 2.28 13.14
C GLY A 53 5.38 1.22 14.23
N PHE A 54 4.74 0.08 14.07
CA PHE A 54 4.87 -1.14 14.86
C PHE A 54 4.73 -2.36 13.95
N ALA A 55 5.35 -3.47 14.28
CA ALA A 55 5.28 -4.67 13.43
C ALA A 55 5.66 -5.94 14.18
N THR A 56 5.13 -7.07 13.74
CA THR A 56 5.69 -8.37 14.08
C THR A 56 7.01 -8.59 13.33
N PRO A 57 7.93 -9.44 13.80
CA PRO A 57 9.14 -9.78 13.05
C PRO A 57 8.86 -10.27 11.62
N GLY A 58 7.77 -11.01 11.43
CA GLY A 58 7.35 -11.47 10.10
C GLY A 58 6.87 -10.35 9.18
N GLU A 59 6.29 -9.27 9.70
CA GLU A 59 5.92 -8.09 8.91
C GLU A 59 7.15 -7.30 8.50
N ILE A 60 8.14 -7.16 9.37
CA ILE A 60 9.43 -6.52 9.05
C ILE A 60 10.11 -7.29 7.91
N GLN A 61 10.19 -8.62 8.03
CA GLN A 61 10.78 -9.50 7.03
C GLN A 61 10.10 -9.32 5.65
N ARG A 62 8.78 -9.35 5.61
CA ARG A 62 8.01 -9.23 4.37
C ARG A 62 8.01 -7.83 3.77
N PHE A 63 8.38 -6.80 4.54
CA PHE A 63 8.29 -5.42 4.05
C PHE A 63 9.18 -5.18 2.83
N TRP A 64 10.44 -5.60 2.87
CA TRP A 64 11.37 -5.51 1.74
C TRP A 64 11.51 -6.83 0.99
N ASP A 65 11.19 -7.96 1.66
CA ASP A 65 11.47 -9.33 1.17
C ASP A 65 12.96 -9.55 0.82
N ALA A 66 13.82 -8.92 1.61
CA ALA A 66 15.27 -8.91 1.43
C ALA A 66 16.04 -9.42 2.65
N THR A 67 15.33 -9.85 3.69
CA THR A 67 15.89 -10.45 4.91
C THR A 67 15.20 -11.78 5.22
N SER A 68 15.88 -12.66 5.92
CA SER A 68 15.31 -13.89 6.46
C SER A 68 14.65 -13.65 7.82
N ALA A 69 13.77 -14.56 8.22
CA ALA A 69 13.13 -14.51 9.55
C ALA A 69 14.14 -14.63 10.69
N VAL A 70 15.25 -15.35 10.49
CA VAL A 70 16.32 -15.50 11.49
C VAL A 70 17.05 -14.17 11.67
N GLU A 71 17.46 -13.53 10.57
CA GLU A 71 18.15 -12.22 10.60
C GLU A 71 17.32 -11.15 11.30
N VAL A 72 15.99 -11.10 11.07
CA VAL A 72 15.12 -10.14 11.74
C VAL A 72 15.02 -10.43 13.24
N LYS A 73 14.91 -11.69 13.66
CA LYS A 73 14.89 -12.07 15.07
C LYS A 73 16.19 -11.72 15.77
N ASP A 74 17.32 -12.02 15.14
CA ASP A 74 18.66 -11.72 15.67
C ASP A 74 18.89 -10.21 15.73
N TRP A 75 18.42 -9.47 14.75
CA TRP A 75 18.44 -8.01 14.77
C TRP A 75 17.62 -7.45 15.93
N ALA A 76 16.39 -7.90 16.12
CA ALA A 76 15.53 -7.45 17.22
C ALA A 76 16.13 -7.78 18.59
N ALA A 77 16.74 -8.97 18.74
CA ALA A 77 17.41 -9.36 19.99
C ALA A 77 18.62 -8.48 20.31
N ARG A 78 19.39 -8.06 19.30
CA ARG A 78 20.59 -7.20 19.46
C ARG A 78 20.29 -5.71 19.63
N ASN A 79 19.09 -5.26 19.31
CA ASN A 79 18.70 -3.85 19.36
C ASN A 79 17.57 -3.60 20.37
N ARG A 80 17.53 -4.39 21.46
CA ARG A 80 16.45 -4.29 22.48
C ARG A 80 16.33 -2.92 23.12
N GLU A 81 17.42 -2.16 23.20
CA GLU A 81 17.43 -0.80 23.75
C GLU A 81 16.72 0.22 22.85
N LEU A 82 16.56 -0.08 21.54
CA LEU A 82 15.88 0.76 20.55
C LEU A 82 14.42 0.35 20.31
N LEU A 83 13.98 -0.73 20.95
CA LEU A 83 12.70 -1.37 20.71
C LEU A 83 11.92 -1.57 22.00
N ILE A 84 10.59 -1.49 21.92
CA ILE A 84 9.69 -1.92 22.99
C ILE A 84 8.72 -2.99 22.46
N ASP A 85 8.31 -3.87 23.36
CA ASP A 85 7.23 -4.82 23.08
C ASP A 85 5.90 -4.10 23.27
N VAL A 86 4.98 -4.29 22.31
CA VAL A 86 3.65 -3.70 22.30
C VAL A 86 2.58 -4.75 22.05
N GLU A 87 1.40 -4.55 22.63
CA GLU A 87 0.22 -5.35 22.36
C GLU A 87 -0.71 -4.60 21.40
N LEU A 88 -1.11 -5.28 20.33
CA LEU A 88 -1.97 -4.74 19.30
C LEU A 88 -3.36 -5.33 19.37
N GLN A 89 -4.37 -4.49 19.44
CA GLN A 89 -5.74 -4.93 19.29
C GLN A 89 -6.10 -4.95 17.79
N ALA A 90 -6.50 -6.11 17.31
CA ALA A 90 -6.98 -6.28 15.95
C ALA A 90 -8.42 -5.79 15.79
N SER A 91 -8.87 -5.62 14.53
CA SER A 91 -10.23 -5.18 14.21
C SER A 91 -11.35 -6.10 14.71
N ASP A 92 -11.03 -7.37 14.99
CA ASP A 92 -11.94 -8.37 15.57
C ASP A 92 -11.89 -8.41 17.11
N GLY A 93 -11.09 -7.51 17.73
CA GLY A 93 -10.90 -7.43 19.17
C GLY A 93 -9.83 -8.35 19.72
N SER A 94 -9.24 -9.24 18.93
CA SER A 94 -8.13 -10.10 19.39
C SER A 94 -6.85 -9.30 19.61
N TRP A 95 -5.97 -9.79 20.51
CA TRP A 95 -4.70 -9.16 20.82
C TRP A 95 -3.52 -9.97 20.27
N SER A 96 -2.48 -9.30 19.88
CA SER A 96 -1.24 -9.91 19.40
C SER A 96 -0.03 -9.05 19.71
N SER A 97 1.08 -9.70 20.07
CA SER A 97 2.34 -9.03 20.39
C SER A 97 3.04 -8.56 19.11
N ALA A 98 3.69 -7.42 19.21
CA ALA A 98 4.56 -6.85 18.18
C ALA A 98 5.69 -6.06 18.84
N ILE A 99 6.58 -5.51 18.03
CA ILE A 99 7.61 -4.56 18.46
C ILE A 99 7.37 -3.20 17.83
N ALA A 100 7.77 -2.16 18.53
CA ALA A 100 7.74 -0.78 18.08
C ALA A 100 9.08 -0.09 18.39
N PRO A 101 9.42 1.03 17.74
CA PRO A 101 10.52 1.88 18.17
C PRO A 101 10.31 2.36 19.61
N ALA A 102 11.38 2.57 20.36
CA ALA A 102 11.30 2.99 21.76
C ALA A 102 10.58 4.35 21.96
N ASP A 103 10.58 5.19 20.94
CA ASP A 103 9.91 6.51 20.89
C ASP A 103 8.45 6.47 20.39
N ILE A 104 7.82 5.29 20.36
CA ILE A 104 6.47 5.15 19.78
C ILE A 104 5.40 5.96 20.54
N GLU A 105 5.53 6.11 21.85
CA GLU A 105 4.57 6.89 22.65
C GLU A 105 4.65 8.38 22.30
N ASP A 106 5.84 8.93 22.11
CA ASP A 106 6.05 10.30 21.67
C ASP A 106 5.47 10.51 20.26
N ARG A 107 5.74 9.55 19.35
CA ARG A 107 5.14 9.58 17.99
C ARG A 107 3.63 9.52 18.00
N LEU A 108 3.03 8.75 18.92
CA LEU A 108 1.58 8.68 19.06
C LEU A 108 1.00 9.98 19.61
N ALA A 109 1.69 10.61 20.57
CA ALA A 109 1.27 11.90 21.12
C ALA A 109 1.31 13.03 20.08
N GLU A 110 2.28 12.99 19.16
CA GLU A 110 2.44 13.95 18.07
C GLU A 110 1.64 13.59 16.81
N ALA A 111 1.09 12.37 16.73
CA ALA A 111 0.38 11.92 15.53
C ALA A 111 -0.87 12.75 15.26
N PRO A 112 -1.03 13.31 14.06
CA PRO A 112 -2.22 14.05 13.72
C PRO A 112 -3.45 13.14 13.69
N VAL A 113 -4.58 13.64 14.16
CA VAL A 113 -5.85 12.92 14.03
C VAL A 113 -6.13 12.60 12.55
N PRO A 114 -6.48 11.35 12.22
CA PRO A 114 -6.82 10.98 10.85
C PRO A 114 -7.88 11.90 10.25
N THR A 115 -7.59 12.46 9.10
CA THR A 115 -8.54 13.36 8.44
C THR A 115 -9.73 12.58 7.91
N SER A 116 -10.93 13.17 7.90
CA SER A 116 -12.13 12.55 7.30
C SER A 116 -12.09 12.54 5.75
N ARG A 117 -10.95 12.82 5.15
CA ARG A 117 -10.77 12.80 3.69
C ARG A 117 -10.88 11.37 3.17
N LEU A 118 -11.63 11.22 2.09
CA LEU A 118 -11.65 9.97 1.33
C LEU A 118 -10.44 9.91 0.39
N ARG A 119 -9.81 8.75 0.31
CA ARG A 119 -8.63 8.47 -0.55
C ARG A 119 -8.84 7.19 -1.34
N ILE A 120 -8.51 7.24 -2.60
CA ILE A 120 -8.41 6.05 -3.47
C ILE A 120 -6.95 5.59 -3.39
N LEU A 121 -6.72 4.39 -2.83
CA LEU A 121 -5.37 3.86 -2.61
C LEU A 121 -4.94 2.96 -3.78
N ASN A 122 -3.66 3.03 -4.11
CA ASN A 122 -3.08 2.11 -5.09
C ASN A 122 -3.05 0.69 -4.51
N PRO A 123 -3.38 -0.36 -5.27
CA PRO A 123 -3.25 -1.75 -4.82
C PRO A 123 -1.87 -2.17 -4.32
N PHE A 124 -0.82 -1.44 -4.70
CA PHE A 124 0.56 -1.67 -4.27
C PHE A 124 1.01 -0.72 -3.14
N ASP A 125 0.09 0.06 -2.58
CA ASP A 125 0.35 0.90 -1.42
C ASP A 125 0.84 0.02 -0.24
N PRO A 126 1.85 0.48 0.54
CA PRO A 126 2.35 -0.27 1.71
C PRO A 126 1.27 -0.68 2.71
N VAL A 127 0.21 0.11 2.88
CA VAL A 127 -0.94 -0.21 3.74
C VAL A 127 -1.72 -1.41 3.20
N ILE A 128 -1.77 -1.58 1.87
CA ILE A 128 -2.55 -2.64 1.20
C ILE A 128 -1.74 -3.91 1.00
N ARG A 129 -0.43 -3.79 0.82
CA ARG A 129 0.45 -4.85 0.34
C ARG A 129 0.49 -6.09 1.24
N ASP A 130 0.59 -5.91 2.56
CA ASP A 130 0.52 -7.02 3.52
C ASP A 130 -0.94 -7.32 3.87
N ARG A 131 -1.51 -8.33 3.23
CA ARG A 131 -2.92 -8.72 3.37
C ARG A 131 -3.30 -9.15 4.78
N ASN A 132 -2.39 -9.84 5.47
CA ASN A 132 -2.64 -10.30 6.83
C ASN A 132 -2.68 -9.13 7.81
N ARG A 133 -1.75 -8.17 7.63
CA ARG A 133 -1.75 -6.92 8.39
C ARG A 133 -2.98 -6.09 8.10
N LEU A 134 -3.33 -5.92 6.82
CA LEU A 134 -4.52 -5.19 6.37
C LEU A 134 -5.80 -5.76 6.99
N LYS A 135 -5.98 -7.09 6.93
CA LYS A 135 -7.12 -7.76 7.55
C LYS A 135 -7.11 -7.59 9.08
N ARG A 136 -5.97 -7.79 9.71
CA ARG A 136 -5.82 -7.67 11.16
C ARG A 136 -6.15 -6.26 11.67
N LEU A 137 -5.57 -5.22 11.06
CA LEU A 137 -5.74 -3.85 11.54
C LEU A 137 -7.06 -3.21 11.15
N PHE A 138 -7.55 -3.51 9.95
CA PHE A 138 -8.71 -2.80 9.37
C PHE A 138 -9.93 -3.70 9.12
N GLY A 139 -9.83 -5.01 9.36
CA GLY A 139 -10.90 -5.96 8.98
C GLY A 139 -11.14 -6.04 7.46
N PHE A 140 -10.24 -5.47 6.66
CA PHE A 140 -10.43 -5.33 5.23
C PHE A 140 -9.68 -6.44 4.47
N GLU A 141 -10.44 -7.28 3.78
CA GLU A 141 -9.87 -8.32 2.91
C GLU A 141 -9.71 -7.79 1.49
N TYR A 142 -8.48 -7.74 1.01
CA TYR A 142 -8.19 -7.25 -0.32
C TYR A 142 -7.17 -8.13 -1.06
N ARG A 143 -7.42 -8.31 -2.36
CA ARG A 143 -6.50 -8.94 -3.30
C ARG A 143 -6.70 -8.32 -4.67
N ILE A 144 -5.60 -7.90 -5.31
CA ILE A 144 -5.65 -7.50 -6.71
C ILE A 144 -5.84 -8.73 -7.60
N GLU A 145 -6.72 -8.64 -8.60
CA GLU A 145 -7.13 -9.78 -9.43
C GLU A 145 -6.56 -9.74 -10.86
N ILE A 146 -5.50 -8.95 -11.10
CA ILE A 146 -4.87 -8.81 -12.43
C ILE A 146 -4.38 -10.14 -13.03
N PHE A 147 -4.00 -11.10 -12.18
CA PHE A 147 -3.56 -12.45 -12.60
C PHE A 147 -4.69 -13.49 -12.55
N VAL A 148 -5.90 -13.09 -12.15
CA VAL A 148 -7.06 -13.99 -12.09
C VAL A 148 -7.76 -13.94 -13.45
N PRO A 149 -8.10 -15.11 -14.07
CA PRO A 149 -8.89 -15.15 -15.29
C PRO A 149 -10.21 -14.38 -15.14
N ALA A 150 -10.65 -13.66 -16.17
CA ALA A 150 -11.79 -12.73 -16.09
C ALA A 150 -13.06 -13.38 -15.49
N ALA A 151 -13.39 -14.61 -15.90
CA ALA A 151 -14.56 -15.35 -15.41
C ALA A 151 -14.48 -15.77 -13.93
N LYS A 152 -13.30 -15.65 -13.29
CA LYS A 152 -13.08 -16.02 -11.88
C LYS A 152 -12.84 -14.81 -10.99
N ARG A 153 -12.86 -13.59 -11.52
CA ARG A 153 -12.71 -12.35 -10.74
C ARG A 153 -13.96 -12.09 -9.94
N LYS A 154 -13.77 -11.78 -8.67
CA LYS A 154 -14.86 -11.36 -7.77
C LYS A 154 -15.20 -9.89 -7.96
N TRP A 155 -14.19 -9.05 -8.12
CA TRP A 155 -14.33 -7.61 -8.12
C TRP A 155 -14.02 -6.98 -9.48
N GLY A 156 -12.93 -7.35 -10.14
CA GLY A 156 -12.53 -6.74 -11.40
C GLY A 156 -11.05 -6.89 -11.69
N TYR A 157 -10.59 -6.28 -12.78
CA TYR A 157 -9.20 -6.42 -13.19
C TYR A 157 -8.25 -5.60 -12.29
N TYR A 158 -8.55 -4.32 -12.13
CA TYR A 158 -7.72 -3.40 -11.35
C TYR A 158 -8.60 -2.54 -10.45
N VAL A 159 -8.84 -3.01 -9.26
CA VAL A 159 -9.75 -2.42 -8.30
C VAL A 159 -8.95 -1.69 -7.21
N PHE A 160 -9.31 -0.45 -6.94
CA PHE A 160 -8.68 0.39 -5.94
C PHE A 160 -9.48 0.36 -4.64
N PRO A 161 -8.84 0.14 -3.48
CA PRO A 161 -9.48 0.35 -2.18
C PRO A 161 -9.81 1.82 -1.93
N ILE A 162 -10.91 2.08 -1.23
CA ILE A 162 -11.32 3.42 -0.80
C ILE A 162 -11.21 3.51 0.71
N LEU A 163 -10.35 4.40 1.20
CA LEU A 163 -10.14 4.69 2.62
C LEU A 163 -10.76 6.05 2.98
N GLU A 164 -11.55 6.11 4.04
CA GLU A 164 -12.05 7.35 4.64
C GLU A 164 -11.63 7.40 6.11
N GLY A 165 -10.78 8.36 6.46
CA GLY A 165 -10.18 8.38 7.78
C GLY A 165 -9.27 7.18 8.00
N ASP A 166 -9.67 6.33 8.92
CA ASP A 166 -9.03 5.07 9.31
C ASP A 166 -9.82 3.82 8.89
N ARG A 167 -10.90 3.98 8.11
CA ARG A 167 -11.79 2.89 7.71
C ARG A 167 -11.84 2.71 6.20
N PHE A 168 -11.74 1.47 5.73
CA PHE A 168 -12.06 1.13 4.35
C PHE A 168 -13.57 1.12 4.16
N VAL A 169 -14.04 1.90 3.19
CA VAL A 169 -15.47 2.15 2.96
C VAL A 169 -15.99 1.57 1.66
N GLY A 170 -15.08 1.14 0.77
CA GLY A 170 -15.49 0.59 -0.52
C GLY A 170 -14.32 0.25 -1.42
N ARG A 171 -14.67 -0.10 -2.65
CA ARG A 171 -13.76 -0.44 -3.73
C ARG A 171 -14.25 0.21 -5.01
N ILE A 172 -13.33 0.64 -5.85
CA ILE A 172 -13.65 1.27 -7.13
C ILE A 172 -12.80 0.67 -8.25
N GLU A 173 -13.43 0.34 -9.37
CA GLU A 173 -12.71 0.01 -10.60
C GLU A 173 -12.77 1.20 -11.53
N ALA A 174 -11.60 1.74 -11.85
CA ALA A 174 -11.46 2.90 -12.71
C ALA A 174 -10.41 2.65 -13.78
N LYS A 175 -10.66 3.14 -14.99
CA LYS A 175 -9.78 2.97 -16.14
C LYS A 175 -9.58 4.30 -16.87
N ALA A 176 -8.34 4.70 -17.05
CA ALA A 176 -7.99 5.84 -17.88
C ALA A 176 -8.10 5.48 -19.35
N ASP A 177 -8.83 6.28 -20.11
CA ASP A 177 -8.74 6.35 -21.57
C ASP A 177 -7.94 7.61 -21.92
N ARG A 178 -6.71 7.40 -22.34
CA ARG A 178 -5.79 8.49 -22.69
C ARG A 178 -6.10 9.13 -24.03
N THR A 179 -6.80 8.40 -24.92
CA THR A 179 -7.19 8.91 -26.24
C THR A 179 -8.27 9.97 -26.11
N THR A 180 -9.26 9.73 -25.27
CA THR A 180 -10.37 10.65 -24.98
C THR A 180 -10.11 11.54 -23.77
N ALA A 181 -8.97 11.34 -23.07
CA ALA A 181 -8.62 12.00 -21.82
C ALA A 181 -9.69 11.83 -20.72
N CYS A 182 -10.34 10.66 -20.67
CA CYS A 182 -11.41 10.34 -19.73
C CYS A 182 -10.99 9.32 -18.67
N LEU A 183 -11.47 9.50 -17.43
CA LEU A 183 -11.44 8.49 -16.37
C LEU A 183 -12.80 7.78 -16.34
N ASN A 184 -12.84 6.55 -16.81
CA ASN A 184 -14.05 5.73 -16.78
C ASN A 184 -14.17 5.00 -15.46
N ILE A 185 -15.26 5.22 -14.74
CA ILE A 185 -15.61 4.48 -13.53
C ILE A 185 -16.46 3.29 -13.93
N LEU A 186 -15.88 2.11 -13.84
CA LEU A 186 -16.49 0.86 -14.30
C LEU A 186 -17.37 0.24 -13.24
N ASN A 187 -16.94 0.29 -11.97
CA ASN A 187 -17.67 -0.28 -10.85
C ASN A 187 -17.33 0.46 -9.55
N LEU A 188 -18.32 0.49 -8.63
CA LEU A 188 -18.17 0.96 -7.26
C LEU A 188 -18.89 -0.02 -6.32
N TRP A 189 -18.19 -0.50 -5.30
CA TRP A 189 -18.74 -1.40 -4.29
C TRP A 189 -18.56 -0.81 -2.90
N SER A 190 -19.60 -0.91 -2.08
CA SER A 190 -19.57 -0.57 -0.66
C SER A 190 -19.00 -1.73 0.16
N GLU A 191 -18.27 -1.43 1.24
CA GLU A 191 -17.96 -2.45 2.23
C GLU A 191 -19.21 -2.72 3.12
N PRO A 192 -19.31 -3.92 3.70
CA PRO A 192 -20.45 -4.27 4.56
C PRO A 192 -20.66 -3.25 5.69
N GLY A 193 -21.91 -2.87 5.91
CA GLY A 193 -22.30 -1.90 6.93
C GLY A 193 -21.90 -0.44 6.64
N VAL A 194 -21.42 -0.14 5.43
CA VAL A 194 -21.11 1.23 4.98
C VAL A 194 -22.29 1.80 4.19
N LYS A 195 -22.84 2.91 4.69
CA LYS A 195 -23.87 3.68 3.96
C LYS A 195 -23.19 4.76 3.12
N TRP A 196 -23.55 4.87 1.85
CA TRP A 196 -23.16 5.98 0.99
C TRP A 196 -24.12 7.15 1.20
N THR A 197 -23.65 8.15 1.91
CA THR A 197 -24.37 9.41 2.10
C THR A 197 -23.95 10.43 1.05
N ASN A 198 -24.77 11.48 0.84
CA ASN A 198 -24.41 12.59 -0.07
C ASN A 198 -23.06 13.23 0.31
N ALA A 199 -22.76 13.32 1.61
CA ALA A 199 -21.47 13.82 2.08
C ALA A 199 -20.29 12.91 1.64
N ARG A 200 -20.45 11.58 1.74
CA ARG A 200 -19.43 10.62 1.27
C ARG A 200 -19.31 10.63 -0.25
N ALA A 201 -20.43 10.71 -0.96
CA ALA A 201 -20.44 10.86 -2.41
C ALA A 201 -19.69 12.12 -2.87
N GLY A 202 -19.89 13.23 -2.20
CA GLY A 202 -19.14 14.47 -2.44
C GLY A 202 -17.63 14.34 -2.19
N LYS A 203 -17.24 13.62 -1.13
CA LYS A 203 -15.82 13.32 -0.86
C LYS A 203 -15.20 12.44 -1.96
N LEU A 204 -15.94 11.43 -2.45
CA LEU A 204 -15.50 10.58 -3.56
C LEU A 204 -15.34 11.39 -4.84
N ALA A 205 -16.31 12.24 -5.18
CA ALA A 205 -16.24 13.11 -6.35
C ALA A 205 -15.00 14.02 -6.29
N ALA A 206 -14.72 14.64 -5.14
CA ALA A 206 -13.53 15.45 -4.94
C ALA A 206 -12.22 14.65 -5.07
N GLU A 207 -12.21 13.39 -4.61
CA GLU A 207 -11.02 12.52 -4.76
C GLU A 207 -10.84 12.06 -6.22
N LEU A 208 -11.90 11.72 -6.91
CA LEU A 208 -11.86 11.37 -8.33
C LEU A 208 -11.33 12.53 -9.19
N GLN A 209 -11.69 13.78 -8.87
CA GLN A 209 -11.13 14.97 -9.53
C GLN A 209 -9.62 15.09 -9.30
N ARG A 210 -9.13 14.78 -8.09
CA ARG A 210 -7.68 14.75 -7.81
C ARG A 210 -6.99 13.62 -8.57
N PHE A 211 -7.61 12.44 -8.59
CA PHE A 211 -7.10 11.26 -9.28
C PHE A 211 -7.03 11.47 -10.79
N ALA A 212 -8.06 12.06 -11.39
CA ALA A 212 -8.09 12.41 -12.81
C ALA A 212 -6.99 13.44 -13.15
N ARG A 213 -6.83 14.50 -12.34
CA ARG A 213 -5.76 15.51 -12.53
C ARG A 213 -4.36 14.89 -12.45
N LEU A 214 -4.11 13.97 -11.50
CA LEU A 214 -2.83 13.27 -11.40
C LEU A 214 -2.53 12.45 -12.66
N ALA A 215 -3.58 11.88 -13.26
CA ALA A 215 -3.47 11.08 -14.49
C ALA A 215 -3.53 11.93 -15.79
N THR A 216 -3.59 13.28 -15.68
CA THR A 216 -3.76 14.22 -16.79
C THR A 216 -5.02 13.98 -17.63
N LEU A 217 -6.10 13.56 -16.95
CA LEU A 217 -7.41 13.33 -17.55
C LEU A 217 -8.33 14.53 -17.27
N LYS A 218 -9.27 14.79 -18.21
CA LYS A 218 -10.14 15.98 -18.19
C LYS A 218 -11.54 15.68 -17.68
N GLU A 219 -12.05 14.48 -17.97
CA GLU A 219 -13.43 14.11 -17.68
C GLU A 219 -13.51 12.83 -16.85
N ILE A 220 -14.58 12.70 -16.08
CA ILE A 220 -14.92 11.51 -15.31
C ILE A 220 -16.25 11.00 -15.81
N ILE A 221 -16.26 9.77 -16.32
CA ILE A 221 -17.44 9.13 -16.90
C ILE A 221 -17.81 7.91 -16.06
N TRP A 222 -19.04 7.90 -15.56
CA TRP A 222 -19.61 6.75 -14.87
C TRP A 222 -20.26 5.82 -15.88
N THR A 223 -19.72 4.61 -16.03
CA THR A 223 -20.24 3.58 -16.95
C THR A 223 -21.00 2.48 -16.19
N CYS A 224 -20.88 2.45 -14.88
CA CYS A 224 -21.65 1.53 -14.01
C CYS A 224 -23.00 2.13 -13.62
N SER A 225 -23.99 1.25 -13.39
CA SER A 225 -25.33 1.62 -12.90
C SER A 225 -25.35 2.06 -11.42
N GLN A 226 -24.29 1.80 -10.68
CA GLN A 226 -24.13 2.18 -9.27
C GLN A 226 -23.39 3.52 -9.18
N GLN A 227 -24.12 4.61 -9.36
CA GLN A 227 -23.69 5.90 -8.84
C GLN A 227 -23.86 5.90 -7.31
N PRO A 228 -23.05 6.69 -6.56
CA PRO A 228 -23.12 6.71 -5.09
C PRO A 228 -24.51 6.93 -4.48
N ASP A 229 -25.42 7.55 -5.23
CA ASP A 229 -26.80 7.82 -4.83
C ASP A 229 -27.75 6.61 -5.00
N GLN A 230 -27.27 5.50 -5.56
CA GLN A 230 -28.05 4.30 -5.86
C GLN A 230 -27.38 3.04 -5.26
N ALA A 231 -26.99 3.10 -3.99
CA ALA A 231 -26.55 1.88 -3.30
C ALA A 231 -27.71 0.88 -3.31
N PRO A 232 -27.53 -0.37 -3.79
CA PRO A 232 -28.61 -1.34 -3.76
C PRO A 232 -29.02 -1.59 -2.31
N GLU A 233 -30.31 -1.50 -2.04
CA GLU A 233 -30.92 -2.08 -0.84
C GLU A 233 -30.59 -3.58 -0.86
N GLN A 234 -29.87 -4.04 0.17
CA GLN A 234 -29.63 -5.47 0.41
C GLN A 234 -30.76 -6.04 1.21
#